data_b3c8e8b91e05c9948b2e8ef6b1a7b207
#
_entry.id   b3c8e8b91e05c9948b2e8ef6b1a7b207
#
_cell.length_a   1.000
_cell.length_b   1.000
_cell.length_c   1.000
_cell.angle_alpha   90.00
_cell.angle_beta   90.00
_cell.angle_gamma   90.00
#
_symmetry.space_group_name_H-M   'P 1'
#
loop_
_entity.id
_entity.type
_entity.pdbx_description
1 polymer ?
#
loop_
_entity_poly.entity_id
_entity_poly.type
_entity_poly.pdbx_seq_one_letter_code
_entity_poly.pdbx_strand_id
1 'polypeptide(L)'
;MNEKNTLFNWFKLVVKRDLVLSFKKIATFMVPLVFFLIVITLFPLALGTEGSFLSTLSSGVIWVAALLASLLAVESIFNEDYRDGTLDQFLISGEPTFILVLAKVLAHWLVTGAPLLLASLISTFFLYLPEGLLFPLLISLLMGTLLLSLLGALGGALTIGKTAILSAVIVLPLSVPILILGVAI
;
A
#
# COMPACT_ATOMS: atom_id res chain seq x y z
N MET A 1 23.41 3.46 -28.20
CA MET A 1 22.08 3.70 -27.58
C MET A 1 22.34 3.83 -26.09
N ASN A 2 21.89 4.91 -25.43
CA ASN A 2 22.35 5.24 -24.07
C ASN A 2 21.69 4.25 -23.08
N GLU A 3 22.48 3.44 -22.37
CA GLU A 3 22.02 2.42 -21.40
C GLU A 3 20.97 2.97 -20.43
N LYS A 4 21.16 4.21 -19.95
CA LYS A 4 20.22 4.90 -19.07
C LYS A 4 18.83 5.08 -19.69
N ASN A 5 18.74 5.33 -20.99
CA ASN A 5 17.45 5.45 -21.68
C ASN A 5 16.73 4.10 -21.81
N THR A 6 17.47 3.02 -21.92
CA THR A 6 16.92 1.66 -22.01
C THR A 6 16.32 1.25 -20.67
N LEU A 7 17.06 1.43 -19.57
CA LEU A 7 16.60 1.11 -18.21
C LEU A 7 15.36 1.92 -17.80
N PHE A 8 15.33 3.20 -18.13
CA PHE A 8 14.18 4.05 -17.83
C PHE A 8 12.94 3.68 -18.63
N ASN A 9 13.13 3.32 -19.90
CA ASN A 9 12.03 2.88 -20.75
C ASN A 9 11.47 1.53 -20.27
N TRP A 10 12.35 0.62 -19.82
CA TRP A 10 11.94 -0.65 -19.25
C TRP A 10 11.17 -0.48 -17.95
N PHE A 11 11.66 0.36 -17.03
CA PHE A 11 10.95 0.74 -15.81
C PHE A 11 9.54 1.25 -16.11
N LYS A 12 9.41 2.22 -17.03
CA LYS A 12 8.10 2.75 -17.44
C LYS A 12 7.18 1.67 -18.01
N LEU A 13 7.73 0.77 -18.81
CA LEU A 13 6.98 -0.31 -19.44
C LEU A 13 6.39 -1.24 -18.37
N VAL A 14 7.19 -1.65 -17.38
CA VAL A 14 6.73 -2.51 -16.28
C VAL A 14 5.66 -1.79 -15.46
N VAL A 15 5.90 -0.54 -15.04
CA VAL A 15 4.91 0.25 -14.28
C VAL A 15 3.60 0.37 -15.07
N LYS A 16 3.67 0.74 -16.35
CA LYS A 16 2.47 0.87 -17.20
C LYS A 16 1.72 -0.44 -17.33
N ARG A 17 2.44 -1.57 -17.55
CA ARG A 17 1.83 -2.90 -17.63
C ARG A 17 1.07 -3.23 -16.36
N ASP A 18 1.74 -3.10 -15.20
CA ASP A 18 1.16 -3.48 -13.91
C ASP A 18 -0.03 -2.58 -13.54
N LEU A 19 0.02 -1.28 -13.85
CA LEU A 19 -1.13 -0.38 -13.70
C LEU A 19 -2.31 -0.83 -14.57
N VAL A 20 -2.09 -1.12 -15.86
CA VAL A 20 -3.15 -1.57 -16.77
C VAL A 20 -3.77 -2.89 -16.30
N LEU A 21 -2.95 -3.83 -15.81
CA LEU A 21 -3.45 -5.11 -15.29
C LEU A 21 -4.25 -4.91 -14.01
N SER A 22 -3.79 -4.07 -13.09
CA SER A 22 -4.49 -3.77 -11.83
C SER A 22 -5.84 -3.10 -12.08
N PHE A 23 -5.93 -2.16 -13.03
CA PHE A 23 -7.19 -1.53 -13.38
C PHE A 23 -8.18 -2.47 -14.08
N LYS A 24 -7.70 -3.51 -14.77
CA LYS A 24 -8.58 -4.57 -15.30
C LYS A 24 -9.16 -5.46 -14.20
N LYS A 25 -8.46 -5.58 -13.07
CA LYS A 25 -8.91 -6.35 -11.90
C LYS A 25 -9.36 -5.39 -10.81
N ILE A 26 -10.58 -4.89 -10.92
CA ILE A 26 -11.18 -3.90 -9.98
C ILE A 26 -10.99 -4.33 -8.51
N ALA A 27 -11.06 -5.62 -8.22
CA ALA A 27 -10.89 -6.14 -6.88
C ALA A 27 -9.53 -5.79 -6.26
N THR A 28 -8.46 -5.70 -7.05
CA THR A 28 -7.10 -5.44 -6.56
C THR A 28 -7.00 -4.11 -5.80
N PHE A 29 -7.69 -3.08 -6.27
CA PHE A 29 -7.68 -1.78 -5.60
C PHE A 29 -8.92 -1.53 -4.74
N MET A 30 -10.10 -2.10 -5.12
CA MET A 30 -11.33 -1.90 -4.39
C MET A 30 -11.34 -2.58 -3.03
N VAL A 31 -10.78 -3.79 -2.90
CA VAL A 31 -10.81 -4.53 -1.63
C VAL A 31 -10.07 -3.77 -0.52
N PRO A 32 -8.83 -3.30 -0.70
CA PRO A 32 -8.15 -2.49 0.33
C PRO A 32 -8.87 -1.18 0.63
N LEU A 33 -9.38 -0.49 -0.39
CA LEU A 33 -10.07 0.78 -0.24
C LEU A 33 -11.37 0.63 0.55
N VAL A 34 -12.22 -0.34 0.17
CA VAL A 34 -13.47 -0.63 0.88
C VAL A 34 -13.21 -1.06 2.30
N PHE A 35 -12.20 -1.91 2.53
CA PHE A 35 -11.81 -2.33 3.86
C PHE A 35 -11.38 -1.12 4.73
N PHE A 36 -10.56 -0.23 4.17
CA PHE A 36 -10.18 1.02 4.85
C PHE A 36 -11.40 1.84 5.27
N LEU A 37 -12.34 2.07 4.33
CA LEU A 37 -13.56 2.84 4.61
C LEU A 37 -14.45 2.16 5.65
N ILE A 38 -14.57 0.82 5.62
CA ILE A 38 -15.31 0.05 6.63
C ILE A 38 -14.68 0.29 8.00
N VAL A 39 -13.36 0.14 8.14
CA VAL A 39 -12.68 0.36 9.43
C VAL A 39 -12.94 1.78 9.93
N ILE A 40 -12.74 2.80 9.08
CA ILE A 40 -12.97 4.21 9.43
C ILE A 40 -14.41 4.47 9.91
N THR A 41 -15.41 3.86 9.27
CA THR A 41 -16.82 4.07 9.65
C THR A 41 -17.23 3.28 10.89
N LEU A 42 -16.61 2.14 11.16
CA LEU A 42 -16.89 1.33 12.34
C LEU A 42 -16.46 2.04 13.64
N PHE A 43 -15.41 2.84 13.64
CA PHE A 43 -14.95 3.51 14.85
C PHE A 43 -15.98 4.50 15.43
N PRO A 44 -16.55 5.45 14.68
CA PRO A 44 -17.62 6.30 15.21
C PRO A 44 -18.88 5.51 15.64
N LEU A 45 -19.21 4.44 14.93
CA LEU A 45 -20.35 3.59 15.29
C LEU A 45 -20.13 2.82 16.59
N ALA A 46 -18.88 2.35 16.84
CA ALA A 46 -18.55 1.57 18.03
C ALA A 46 -18.32 2.43 19.28
N LEU A 47 -17.72 3.61 19.12
CA LEU A 47 -17.29 4.47 20.21
C LEU A 47 -18.25 5.63 20.50
N GLY A 48 -19.27 5.80 19.66
CA GLY A 48 -20.16 6.95 19.70
C GLY A 48 -19.61 8.15 18.92
N THR A 49 -20.46 9.18 18.75
CA THR A 49 -20.16 10.36 17.91
C THR A 49 -19.58 11.53 18.73
N GLU A 50 -19.04 11.29 19.92
CA GLU A 50 -18.40 12.36 20.69
C GLU A 50 -17.13 12.84 19.99
N GLY A 51 -17.23 14.04 19.36
CA GLY A 51 -16.17 14.59 18.52
C GLY A 51 -14.83 14.76 19.24
N SER A 52 -14.80 15.08 20.53
CA SER A 52 -13.59 15.23 21.34
C SER A 52 -12.79 13.92 21.45
N PHE A 53 -13.47 12.80 21.69
CA PHE A 53 -12.84 11.50 21.82
C PHE A 53 -12.36 10.97 20.46
N LEU A 54 -13.19 11.07 19.42
CA LEU A 54 -12.81 10.68 18.07
C LEU A 54 -11.64 11.50 17.54
N SER A 55 -11.63 12.80 17.82
CA SER A 55 -10.53 13.70 17.44
C SER A 55 -9.18 13.24 18.01
N THR A 56 -9.15 12.83 19.28
CA THR A 56 -7.93 12.34 19.95
C THR A 56 -7.37 11.06 19.31
N LEU A 57 -8.25 10.19 18.83
CA LEU A 57 -7.86 8.90 18.23
C LEU A 57 -7.69 8.96 16.71
N SER A 58 -8.06 10.06 16.08
CA SER A 58 -8.24 10.15 14.61
C SER A 58 -7.00 9.74 13.82
N SER A 59 -5.81 10.26 14.14
CA SER A 59 -4.58 9.92 13.45
C SER A 59 -4.22 8.43 13.58
N GLY A 60 -4.36 7.89 14.79
CA GLY A 60 -4.10 6.48 15.07
C GLY A 60 -5.05 5.56 14.32
N VAL A 61 -6.35 5.88 14.30
CA VAL A 61 -7.37 5.08 13.59
C VAL A 61 -7.10 5.08 12.08
N ILE A 62 -6.81 6.25 11.49
CA ILE A 62 -6.48 6.35 10.06
C ILE A 62 -5.24 5.52 9.73
N TRP A 63 -4.20 5.59 10.56
CA TRP A 63 -2.98 4.83 10.36
C TRP A 63 -3.18 3.32 10.48
N VAL A 64 -3.91 2.85 11.50
CA VAL A 64 -4.22 1.43 11.65
C VAL A 64 -5.06 0.92 10.48
N ALA A 65 -6.06 1.69 10.05
CA ALA A 65 -6.88 1.35 8.90
C ALA A 65 -6.03 1.26 7.61
N ALA A 66 -5.12 2.22 7.39
CA ALA A 66 -4.23 2.22 6.23
C ALA A 66 -3.25 1.04 6.23
N LEU A 67 -2.70 0.70 7.39
CA LEU A 67 -1.83 -0.46 7.55
C LEU A 67 -2.57 -1.76 7.23
N LEU A 68 -3.73 -1.98 7.84
CA LEU A 68 -4.51 -3.20 7.62
C LEU A 68 -4.97 -3.31 6.15
N ALA A 69 -5.41 -2.20 5.54
CA ALA A 69 -5.76 -2.17 4.13
C ALA A 69 -4.56 -2.49 3.22
N SER A 70 -3.38 -1.93 3.53
CA SER A 70 -2.15 -2.23 2.78
C SER A 70 -1.75 -3.70 2.87
N LEU A 71 -1.90 -4.34 4.04
CA LEU A 71 -1.60 -5.77 4.21
C LEU A 71 -2.46 -6.68 3.33
N LEU A 72 -3.73 -6.31 3.07
CA LEU A 72 -4.60 -7.06 2.16
C LEU A 72 -4.11 -7.04 0.71
N ALA A 73 -3.38 -6.00 0.31
CA ALA A 73 -2.90 -5.83 -1.05
C ALA A 73 -1.52 -6.48 -1.32
N VAL A 74 -0.77 -6.80 -0.26
CA VAL A 74 0.63 -7.28 -0.37
C VAL A 74 0.77 -8.53 -1.22
N GLU A 75 -0.18 -9.46 -1.16
CA GLU A 75 -0.12 -10.74 -1.89
C GLU A 75 -0.01 -10.55 -3.40
N SER A 76 -0.61 -9.50 -3.94
CA SER A 76 -0.74 -9.34 -5.40
C SER A 76 0.57 -8.96 -6.12
N ILE A 77 1.61 -8.46 -5.42
CA ILE A 77 2.80 -7.85 -6.04
C ILE A 77 3.56 -8.81 -6.98
N PHE A 78 3.79 -10.05 -6.55
CA PHE A 78 4.58 -11.03 -7.32
C PHE A 78 3.81 -12.31 -7.65
N ASN A 79 2.82 -12.70 -6.85
CA ASN A 79 2.16 -14.00 -6.97
C ASN A 79 1.41 -14.17 -8.30
N GLU A 80 0.88 -13.08 -8.87
CA GLU A 80 0.21 -13.16 -10.18
C GLU A 80 1.21 -13.46 -11.29
N ASP A 81 2.31 -12.71 -11.35
CA ASP A 81 3.36 -12.91 -12.34
C ASP A 81 4.08 -14.25 -12.17
N TYR A 82 4.13 -14.78 -10.96
CA TYR A 82 4.63 -16.14 -10.70
C TYR A 82 3.68 -17.19 -11.27
N ARG A 83 2.38 -17.06 -11.05
CA ARG A 83 1.38 -18.03 -11.52
C ARG A 83 1.25 -18.10 -13.04
N ASP A 84 1.44 -16.99 -13.73
CA ASP A 84 1.34 -16.91 -15.20
C ASP A 84 2.70 -17.07 -15.91
N GLY A 85 3.79 -17.27 -15.16
CA GLY A 85 5.15 -17.44 -15.70
C GLY A 85 5.81 -16.15 -16.19
N THR A 86 5.18 -15.00 -16.03
CA THR A 86 5.75 -13.69 -16.44
C THR A 86 6.96 -13.34 -15.59
N LEU A 87 6.98 -13.74 -14.31
CA LEU A 87 8.11 -13.47 -13.43
C LEU A 87 9.39 -14.12 -13.95
N ASP A 88 9.31 -15.37 -14.43
CA ASP A 88 10.46 -16.08 -15.02
C ASP A 88 10.95 -15.37 -16.28
N GLN A 89 10.03 -14.88 -17.13
CA GLN A 89 10.38 -14.12 -18.33
C GLN A 89 11.12 -12.82 -17.98
N PHE A 90 10.71 -12.12 -16.93
CA PHE A 90 11.43 -10.94 -16.44
C PHE A 90 12.84 -11.30 -15.95
N LEU A 91 13.00 -12.39 -15.20
CA LEU A 91 14.30 -12.81 -14.66
C LEU A 91 15.31 -13.21 -15.76
N ILE A 92 14.83 -13.83 -16.86
CA ILE A 92 15.69 -14.20 -18.00
C ILE A 92 15.88 -13.08 -19.02
N SER A 93 15.20 -11.94 -18.90
CA SER A 93 15.29 -10.83 -19.86
C SER A 93 16.66 -10.16 -19.90
N GLY A 94 17.54 -10.43 -18.91
CA GLY A 94 18.83 -9.78 -18.76
C GLY A 94 18.78 -8.36 -18.19
N GLU A 95 17.61 -7.83 -17.91
CA GLU A 95 17.45 -6.52 -17.30
C GLU A 95 17.64 -6.59 -15.77
N PRO A 96 18.14 -5.52 -15.12
CA PRO A 96 18.43 -5.54 -13.69
C PRO A 96 17.16 -5.80 -12.84
N THR A 97 17.14 -6.87 -12.06
CA THR A 97 16.03 -7.27 -11.18
C THR A 97 15.65 -6.16 -10.19
N PHE A 98 16.61 -5.34 -9.75
CA PHE A 98 16.34 -4.20 -8.89
C PHE A 98 15.35 -3.20 -9.51
N ILE A 99 15.48 -2.92 -10.81
CA ILE A 99 14.57 -2.01 -11.52
C ILE A 99 13.18 -2.63 -11.64
N LEU A 100 13.09 -3.95 -11.85
CA LEU A 100 11.82 -4.68 -11.83
C LEU A 100 11.11 -4.51 -10.49
N VAL A 101 11.81 -4.74 -9.38
CA VAL A 101 11.24 -4.64 -8.03
C VAL A 101 10.76 -3.21 -7.75
N LEU A 102 11.58 -2.19 -8.06
CA LEU A 102 11.18 -0.78 -7.89
C LEU A 102 9.95 -0.42 -8.73
N ALA A 103 9.88 -0.89 -9.97
CA ALA A 103 8.74 -0.64 -10.84
C ALA A 103 7.45 -1.26 -10.27
N LYS A 104 7.54 -2.49 -9.76
CA LYS A 104 6.41 -3.19 -9.12
C LYS A 104 5.96 -2.51 -7.83
N VAL A 105 6.90 -2.10 -6.98
CA VAL A 105 6.60 -1.36 -5.75
C VAL A 105 5.88 -0.05 -6.08
N LEU A 106 6.37 0.70 -7.07
CA LEU A 106 5.74 1.95 -7.46
C LEU A 106 4.33 1.71 -8.05
N ALA A 107 4.17 0.72 -8.92
CA ALA A 107 2.87 0.37 -9.48
C ALA A 107 1.88 -0.05 -8.39
N HIS A 108 2.31 -0.91 -7.46
CA HIS A 108 1.52 -1.33 -6.30
C HIS A 108 1.11 -0.12 -5.43
N TRP A 109 2.06 0.76 -5.11
CA TRP A 109 1.77 1.95 -4.31
C TRP A 109 0.77 2.89 -5.01
N LEU A 110 0.89 3.09 -6.32
CA LEU A 110 -0.06 3.91 -7.09
C LEU A 110 -1.47 3.31 -7.09
N VAL A 111 -1.59 1.98 -7.05
CA VAL A 111 -2.90 1.29 -7.05
C VAL A 111 -3.51 1.19 -5.66
N THR A 112 -2.70 1.08 -4.61
CA THR A 112 -3.18 0.88 -3.23
C THR A 112 -2.93 2.08 -2.35
N GLY A 113 -1.71 2.56 -2.24
CA GLY A 113 -1.32 3.66 -1.36
C GLY A 113 -1.94 5.01 -1.76
N ALA A 114 -1.91 5.36 -3.05
CA ALA A 114 -2.48 6.63 -3.51
C ALA A 114 -4.01 6.73 -3.29
N PRO A 115 -4.83 5.71 -3.59
CA PRO A 115 -6.25 5.73 -3.21
C PRO A 115 -6.49 5.82 -1.70
N LEU A 116 -5.66 5.17 -0.87
CA LEU A 116 -5.75 5.27 0.59
C LEU A 116 -5.46 6.69 1.08
N LEU A 117 -4.48 7.38 0.48
CA LEU A 117 -4.21 8.79 0.77
C LEU A 117 -5.41 9.68 0.43
N LEU A 118 -6.07 9.46 -0.71
CA LEU A 118 -7.28 10.20 -1.06
C LEU A 118 -8.45 9.88 -0.12
N ALA A 119 -8.62 8.62 0.25
CA ALA A 119 -9.64 8.20 1.20
C ALA A 119 -9.38 8.75 2.62
N SER A 120 -8.11 8.91 3.02
CA SER A 120 -7.78 9.51 4.31
C SER A 120 -8.25 10.95 4.43
N LEU A 121 -8.27 11.74 3.34
CA LEU A 121 -8.84 13.09 3.33
C LEU A 121 -10.33 13.09 3.72
N ILE A 122 -11.10 12.13 3.22
CA ILE A 122 -12.51 11.99 3.56
C ILE A 122 -12.65 11.55 5.02
N SER A 123 -11.75 10.67 5.49
CA SER A 123 -11.76 10.13 6.85
C SER A 123 -11.56 11.21 7.92
N THR A 124 -10.87 12.30 7.60
CA THR A 124 -10.66 13.41 8.53
C THR A 124 -11.97 14.05 8.98
N PHE A 125 -12.96 14.11 8.08
CA PHE A 125 -14.30 14.63 8.43
C PHE A 125 -15.07 13.69 9.35
N PHE A 126 -14.95 12.37 9.15
CA PHE A 126 -15.63 11.37 9.99
C PHE A 126 -15.06 11.27 11.40
N LEU A 127 -13.77 11.53 11.54
CA LEU A 127 -13.02 11.36 12.79
C LEU A 127 -12.67 12.69 13.48
N TYR A 128 -13.21 13.80 12.98
CA TYR A 128 -12.99 15.15 13.55
C TYR A 128 -11.50 15.48 13.74
N LEU A 129 -10.66 15.17 12.72
CA LEU A 129 -9.23 15.45 12.81
C LEU A 129 -8.99 16.95 13.03
N PRO A 130 -8.14 17.34 14.01
CA PRO A 130 -7.76 18.75 14.22
C PRO A 130 -7.11 19.34 12.98
N GLU A 131 -7.49 20.58 12.60
CA GLU A 131 -7.03 21.24 11.36
C GLU A 131 -5.51 21.28 11.21
N GLY A 132 -4.77 21.47 12.30
CA GLY A 132 -3.30 21.50 12.28
C GLY A 132 -2.63 20.16 11.97
N LEU A 133 -3.32 19.02 12.12
CA LEU A 133 -2.76 17.68 11.95
C LEU A 133 -2.93 17.11 10.54
N LEU A 134 -3.73 17.74 9.68
CA LEU A 134 -4.00 17.24 8.34
C LEU A 134 -2.72 17.10 7.50
N PHE A 135 -1.91 18.14 7.42
CA PHE A 135 -0.70 18.15 6.60
C PHE A 135 0.37 17.18 7.11
N PRO A 136 0.72 17.15 8.41
CA PRO A 136 1.59 16.11 8.98
C PRO A 136 1.08 14.70 8.71
N LEU A 137 -0.22 14.45 8.91
CA LEU A 137 -0.82 13.14 8.66
C LEU A 137 -0.67 12.69 7.20
N LEU A 138 -0.93 13.57 6.23
CA LEU A 138 -0.79 13.23 4.82
C LEU A 138 0.65 12.91 4.43
N ILE A 139 1.62 13.68 4.94
CA ILE A 139 3.04 13.41 4.68
C ILE A 139 3.46 12.08 5.31
N SER A 140 3.07 11.84 6.56
CA SER A 140 3.41 10.59 7.24
C SER A 140 2.77 9.38 6.55
N LEU A 141 1.51 9.47 6.13
CA LEU A 141 0.83 8.42 5.36
C LEU A 141 1.49 8.19 3.99
N LEU A 142 1.87 9.27 3.29
CA LEU A 142 2.56 9.14 1.99
C LEU A 142 3.86 8.36 2.14
N MET A 143 4.71 8.76 3.08
CA MET A 143 5.98 8.07 3.35
C MET A 143 5.76 6.66 3.89
N GLY A 144 4.82 6.50 4.82
CA GLY A 144 4.54 5.21 5.45
C GLY A 144 3.91 4.20 4.50
N THR A 145 2.95 4.59 3.66
CA THR A 145 2.36 3.67 2.67
C THR A 145 3.36 3.25 1.59
N LEU A 146 4.31 4.14 1.23
CA LEU A 146 5.42 3.78 0.35
C LEU A 146 6.33 2.72 1.02
N LEU A 147 6.69 2.93 2.28
CA LEU A 147 7.48 1.96 3.06
C LEU A 147 6.72 0.65 3.25
N LEU A 148 5.41 0.68 3.48
CA LEU A 148 4.57 -0.52 3.56
C LEU A 148 4.55 -1.28 2.22
N SER A 149 4.54 -0.58 1.08
CA SER A 149 4.64 -1.22 -0.24
C SER A 149 6.02 -1.88 -0.45
N LEU A 150 7.11 -1.27 0.04
CA LEU A 150 8.44 -1.87 0.03
C LEU A 150 8.53 -3.12 0.92
N LEU A 151 8.02 -3.04 2.15
CA LEU A 151 7.94 -4.21 3.05
C LEU A 151 7.04 -5.29 2.48
N GLY A 152 5.94 -4.89 1.84
CA GLY A 152 5.05 -5.81 1.12
C GLY A 152 5.75 -6.54 -0.01
N ALA A 153 6.59 -5.83 -0.79
CA ALA A 153 7.40 -6.46 -1.83
C ALA A 153 8.42 -7.44 -1.24
N LEU A 154 9.06 -7.10 -0.12
CA LEU A 154 9.97 -8.01 0.58
C LEU A 154 9.23 -9.26 1.06
N GLY A 155 8.11 -9.10 1.77
CA GLY A 155 7.30 -10.22 2.25
C GLY A 155 6.74 -11.07 1.10
N GLY A 156 6.24 -10.42 0.04
CA GLY A 156 5.75 -11.09 -1.17
C GLY A 156 6.84 -11.90 -1.88
N ALA A 157 8.05 -11.34 -2.00
CA ALA A 157 9.20 -12.04 -2.60
C ALA A 157 9.62 -13.29 -1.79
N LEU A 158 9.62 -13.19 -0.45
CA LEU A 158 9.96 -14.32 0.43
C LEU A 158 8.91 -15.44 0.44
N THR A 159 7.70 -15.13 0.00
CA THR A 159 6.53 -16.04 0.07
C THR A 159 5.96 -16.38 -1.30
N ILE A 160 6.70 -16.13 -2.39
CA ILE A 160 6.29 -16.49 -3.75
C ILE A 160 5.86 -17.96 -3.81
N GLY A 161 4.69 -18.22 -4.39
CA GLY A 161 4.12 -19.55 -4.52
C GLY A 161 3.56 -20.15 -3.23
N LYS A 162 3.57 -19.41 -2.12
CA LYS A 162 2.98 -19.81 -0.83
C LYS A 162 1.66 -19.07 -0.58
N THR A 163 1.07 -19.29 0.60
CA THR A 163 -0.19 -18.66 0.99
C THR A 163 -0.01 -17.19 1.37
N ALA A 164 -1.02 -16.36 1.06
CA ALA A 164 -1.11 -14.95 1.44
C ALA A 164 -0.86 -14.69 2.95
N ILE A 165 -1.36 -15.60 3.78
CA ILE A 165 -1.23 -15.51 5.24
C ILE A 165 0.24 -15.44 5.65
N LEU A 166 1.12 -16.18 5.00
CA LEU A 166 2.55 -16.20 5.34
C LEU A 166 3.21 -14.83 5.04
N SER A 167 2.84 -14.20 3.94
CA SER A 167 3.31 -12.84 3.62
C SER A 167 2.87 -11.82 4.67
N ALA A 168 1.60 -11.85 5.05
CA ALA A 168 1.05 -10.96 6.08
C ALA A 168 1.73 -11.17 7.44
N VAL A 169 1.97 -12.42 7.85
CA VAL A 169 2.66 -12.77 9.12
C VAL A 169 4.08 -12.23 9.16
N ILE A 170 4.79 -12.19 8.02
CA ILE A 170 6.15 -11.63 7.96
C ILE A 170 6.10 -10.09 7.96
N VAL A 171 5.19 -9.50 7.19
CA VAL A 171 5.13 -8.04 7.00
C VAL A 171 4.58 -7.34 8.25
N LEU A 172 3.61 -7.94 8.95
CA LEU A 172 2.95 -7.32 10.09
C LEU A 172 3.93 -6.89 11.21
N PRO A 173 4.82 -7.73 11.72
CA PRO A 173 5.79 -7.31 12.74
C PRO A 173 6.73 -6.22 12.25
N LEU A 174 7.14 -6.28 10.97
CA LEU A 174 8.03 -5.28 10.35
C LEU A 174 7.34 -3.93 10.13
N SER A 175 6.01 -3.91 10.02
CA SER A 175 5.22 -2.69 9.85
C SER A 175 4.95 -1.94 11.15
N VAL A 176 5.11 -2.58 12.32
CA VAL A 176 4.85 -1.95 13.64
C VAL A 176 5.71 -0.69 13.87
N PRO A 177 7.02 -0.68 13.59
CA PRO A 177 7.81 0.56 13.74
C PRO A 177 7.32 1.69 12.84
N ILE A 178 6.86 1.37 11.61
CA ILE A 178 6.31 2.38 10.68
C ILE A 178 5.02 2.97 11.27
N LEU A 179 4.15 2.12 11.82
CA LEU A 179 2.93 2.55 12.48
C LEU A 179 3.22 3.49 13.65
N ILE A 180 4.15 3.12 14.53
CA ILE A 180 4.51 3.92 15.72
C ILE A 180 5.02 5.29 15.30
N LEU A 181 5.94 5.35 14.33
CA LEU A 181 6.48 6.60 13.80
C LEU A 181 5.42 7.43 13.06
N GLY A 182 4.53 6.77 12.36
CA GLY A 182 3.48 7.43 11.58
C GLY A 182 2.39 8.06 12.44
N VAL A 183 2.08 7.49 13.60
CA VAL A 183 1.06 8.01 14.54
C VAL A 183 1.63 9.10 15.45
N ALA A 184 2.96 9.16 15.63
CA ALA A 184 3.64 10.10 16.51
C ALA A 184 3.70 11.55 15.96
N ILE A 185 2.63 11.99 15.28
CA ILE A 185 2.46 13.31 14.66
C ILE A 185 1.65 14.24 15.56
#